data_c1bcd5fe9fc6bdc4fba0366562c81258
#
_entry.id   c1bcd5fe9fc6bdc4fba0366562c81258
#
_cell.length_a   1.000
_cell.length_b   1.000
_cell.length_c   1.000
_cell.angle_alpha   90.00
_cell.angle_beta   90.00
_cell.angle_gamma   90.00
#
_symmetry.space_group_name_H-M   'P 1'
#
loop_
_entity.id
_entity.type
_entity.pdbx_description
1 polymer ?
#
loop_
_entity_poly.entity_id
_entity_poly.type
_entity_poly.pdbx_seq_one_letter_code
_entity_poly.pdbx_strand_id
1 'polypeptide(L)'
;CELCNVDKTQYCMNNTNLGVNVGGGYGDHVLVPGEQYLFDAGDTPDNLAGSYACRGLTAFSALKKAEPFPQDNSLVIISAGGLGLLALKIAIAKYGINPIVIDIDDDKLKVAKELGASAVINSSAEGAAGKIFELTGGGAKSIVDFVGAEATANLGYQCLARGGTLVVVGLF
;
A
#
# COMPACT_ATOMS: atom_id res chain seq x y z
N CYS A 1 1.32 23.36 -15.00
CA CYS A 1 -0.15 23.39 -14.87
C CYS A 1 -0.52 23.71 -13.41
N GLU A 2 -1.80 24.03 -13.15
CA GLU A 2 -2.29 24.41 -11.83
C GLU A 2 -1.93 23.40 -10.74
N LEU A 3 -2.02 22.12 -11.05
CA LEU A 3 -1.67 21.06 -10.09
C LEU A 3 -0.16 21.00 -9.79
N CYS A 4 0.68 21.23 -10.78
CA CYS A 4 2.12 21.30 -10.56
C CYS A 4 2.54 22.49 -9.71
N ASN A 5 1.83 23.61 -9.82
CA ASN A 5 2.11 24.83 -9.06
C ASN A 5 1.76 24.72 -7.56
N VAL A 6 1.02 23.69 -7.18
CA VAL A 6 0.64 23.40 -5.78
C VAL A 6 1.17 22.04 -5.30
N ASP A 7 2.32 21.60 -5.84
CA ASP A 7 3.03 20.37 -5.50
C ASP A 7 2.20 19.08 -5.64
N LYS A 8 1.22 19.09 -6.55
CA LYS A 8 0.41 17.92 -6.92
C LYS A 8 0.82 17.36 -8.28
N THR A 9 2.12 17.23 -8.51
CA THR A 9 2.70 16.83 -9.80
C THR A 9 2.25 15.44 -10.25
N GLN A 10 1.92 14.54 -9.31
CA GLN A 10 1.37 13.20 -9.59
C GLN A 10 0.01 13.23 -10.31
N TYR A 11 -0.68 14.35 -10.30
CA TYR A 11 -1.96 14.55 -11.01
C TYR A 11 -1.80 15.40 -12.27
N CYS A 12 -0.57 15.63 -12.73
CA CYS A 12 -0.34 16.42 -13.94
C CYS A 12 -0.95 15.73 -15.16
N MET A 13 -1.77 16.46 -15.91
CA MET A 13 -2.39 15.93 -17.14
C MET A 13 -1.37 15.68 -18.26
N ASN A 14 -0.21 16.36 -18.21
CA ASN A 14 0.90 16.21 -19.16
C ASN A 14 2.08 15.47 -18.54
N ASN A 15 1.82 14.53 -17.63
CA ASN A 15 2.90 13.75 -17.01
C ASN A 15 3.60 12.87 -18.06
N THR A 16 4.90 12.69 -17.85
CA THR A 16 5.71 11.78 -18.66
C THR A 16 6.32 10.74 -17.74
N ASN A 17 5.96 9.49 -17.98
CA ASN A 17 6.44 8.36 -17.17
C ASN A 17 7.53 7.59 -17.92
N LEU A 18 8.70 7.44 -17.28
CA LEU A 18 9.79 6.60 -17.78
C LEU A 18 9.30 5.15 -17.90
N GLY A 19 9.57 4.53 -19.06
CA GLY A 19 9.14 3.18 -19.35
C GLY A 19 7.69 3.02 -19.81
N VAL A 20 6.92 4.12 -19.89
CA VAL A 20 5.53 4.13 -20.38
C VAL A 20 5.38 5.04 -21.60
N ASN A 21 5.64 6.34 -21.43
CA ASN A 21 5.54 7.32 -22.51
C ASN A 21 6.88 7.58 -23.23
N VAL A 22 7.97 7.33 -22.52
CA VAL A 22 9.35 7.50 -23.01
C VAL A 22 10.19 6.29 -22.61
N GLY A 23 11.41 6.20 -23.14
CA GLY A 23 12.34 5.11 -22.82
C GLY A 23 12.51 4.93 -21.33
N GLY A 24 12.56 3.67 -20.87
CA GLY A 24 12.71 3.29 -19.45
C GLY A 24 14.08 2.73 -19.11
N GLY A 25 14.15 1.97 -18.01
CA GLY A 25 15.39 1.46 -17.43
C GLY A 25 15.82 0.06 -17.93
N TYR A 26 15.20 -0.52 -18.96
CA TYR A 26 15.65 -1.77 -19.58
C TYR A 26 16.80 -1.52 -20.55
N GLY A 27 17.94 -1.07 -20.02
CA GLY A 27 19.16 -0.74 -20.76
C GLY A 27 20.26 -0.33 -19.81
N ASP A 28 21.47 -0.12 -20.34
CA ASP A 28 22.63 0.29 -19.54
C ASP A 28 22.51 1.73 -19.02
N HIS A 29 21.66 2.54 -19.66
CA HIS A 29 21.45 3.93 -19.32
C HIS A 29 19.98 4.30 -19.46
N VAL A 30 19.54 5.25 -18.62
CA VAL A 30 18.22 5.87 -18.70
C VAL A 30 18.40 7.39 -18.67
N LEU A 31 17.68 8.08 -19.56
CA LEU A 31 17.65 9.54 -19.55
C LEU A 31 16.62 10.03 -18.53
N VAL A 32 17.08 10.66 -17.46
CA VAL A 32 16.24 11.27 -16.45
C VAL A 32 16.00 12.74 -16.81
N PRO A 33 14.74 13.24 -16.80
CA PRO A 33 14.40 14.59 -17.28
C PRO A 33 15.02 15.73 -16.47
N GLY A 34 15.46 15.49 -15.23
CA GLY A 34 16.08 16.50 -14.40
C GLY A 34 16.61 15.93 -13.08
N GLU A 35 17.56 16.62 -12.48
CA GLU A 35 18.23 16.20 -11.25
C GLU A 35 17.28 16.10 -10.04
N GLN A 36 16.17 16.83 -10.05
CA GLN A 36 15.15 16.76 -8.98
C GLN A 36 14.47 15.39 -8.87
N TYR A 37 14.65 14.51 -9.83
CA TYR A 37 14.13 13.13 -9.82
C TYR A 37 15.19 12.10 -9.42
N LEU A 38 16.40 12.56 -9.09
CA LEU A 38 17.48 11.73 -8.59
C LEU A 38 17.54 11.86 -7.07
N PHE A 39 17.54 10.73 -6.39
CA PHE A 39 17.61 10.68 -4.93
C PHE A 39 18.81 9.83 -4.53
N ASP A 40 19.58 10.32 -3.57
CA ASP A 40 20.62 9.53 -2.94
C ASP A 40 19.97 8.43 -2.11
N ALA A 41 20.34 7.18 -2.39
CA ALA A 41 19.86 6.02 -1.64
C ALA A 41 20.55 5.87 -0.27
N GLY A 42 21.57 6.69 0.03
CA GLY A 42 22.37 6.61 1.25
C GLY A 42 22.95 5.21 1.45
N ASP A 43 22.83 4.68 2.67
CA ASP A 43 23.32 3.34 3.03
C ASP A 43 22.36 2.20 2.61
N THR A 44 21.33 2.49 1.82
CA THR A 44 20.41 1.45 1.34
C THR A 44 21.14 0.55 0.34
N PRO A 45 21.15 -0.78 0.55
CA PRO A 45 21.76 -1.70 -0.41
C PRO A 45 21.14 -1.56 -1.82
N ASP A 46 21.99 -1.51 -2.85
CA ASP A 46 21.57 -1.27 -4.26
C ASP A 46 20.48 -2.23 -4.73
N ASN A 47 20.55 -3.48 -4.33
CA ASN A 47 19.56 -4.50 -4.67
C ASN A 47 18.18 -4.28 -4.03
N LEU A 48 18.08 -3.41 -3.03
CA LEU A 48 16.84 -3.03 -2.36
C LEU A 48 16.35 -1.64 -2.78
N ALA A 49 17.26 -0.71 -3.05
CA ALA A 49 16.96 0.68 -3.38
C ALA A 49 15.94 0.81 -4.52
N GLY A 50 16.14 0.06 -5.61
CA GLY A 50 15.21 0.04 -6.74
C GLY A 50 13.79 -0.42 -6.38
N SER A 51 13.64 -1.25 -5.35
CA SER A 51 12.33 -1.69 -4.87
C SER A 51 11.55 -0.58 -4.17
N TYR A 52 12.24 0.36 -3.56
CA TYR A 52 11.61 1.42 -2.77
C TYR A 52 11.11 2.58 -3.62
N ALA A 53 11.72 2.83 -4.77
CA ALA A 53 11.35 3.96 -5.64
C ALA A 53 9.88 3.92 -6.09
N CYS A 54 9.38 2.75 -6.51
CA CYS A 54 7.99 2.58 -6.90
C CYS A 54 7.14 2.03 -5.75
N ARG A 55 7.47 0.81 -5.29
CA ARG A 55 6.67 0.11 -4.27
C ARG A 55 6.67 0.83 -2.92
N GLY A 56 7.82 1.37 -2.51
CA GLY A 56 7.95 2.10 -1.25
C GLY A 56 7.13 3.37 -1.25
N LEU A 57 7.28 4.19 -2.30
CA LEU A 57 6.52 5.42 -2.45
C LEU A 57 5.01 5.17 -2.53
N THR A 58 4.60 4.14 -3.28
CA THR A 58 3.19 3.76 -3.42
C THR A 58 2.60 3.32 -2.09
N ALA A 59 3.27 2.42 -1.37
CA ALA A 59 2.82 1.93 -0.06
C ALA A 59 2.74 3.06 0.97
N PHE A 60 3.77 3.92 1.02
CA PHE A 60 3.81 5.09 1.90
C PHE A 60 2.68 6.08 1.59
N SER A 61 2.48 6.41 0.32
CA SER A 61 1.44 7.34 -0.12
C SER A 61 0.02 6.81 0.17
N ALA A 62 -0.18 5.50 0.01
CA ALA A 62 -1.45 4.85 0.33
C ALA A 62 -1.75 4.93 1.84
N LEU A 63 -0.78 4.60 2.68
CA LEU A 63 -0.93 4.74 4.13
C LEU A 63 -1.21 6.18 4.54
N LYS A 64 -0.47 7.15 3.99
CA LYS A 64 -0.70 8.57 4.27
C LYS A 64 -2.12 9.04 3.91
N LYS A 65 -2.73 8.46 2.86
CA LYS A 65 -4.13 8.75 2.49
C LYS A 65 -5.15 8.08 3.42
N ALA A 66 -4.77 7.00 4.07
CA ALA A 66 -5.61 6.26 5.00
C ALA A 66 -5.56 6.80 6.45
N GLU A 67 -4.71 7.81 6.72
CA GLU A 67 -4.67 8.50 8.02
C GLU A 67 -6.01 9.23 8.32
N PRO A 68 -6.37 9.42 9.60
CA PRO A 68 -5.63 9.05 10.82
C PRO A 68 -5.79 7.58 11.20
N PHE A 69 -4.76 7.01 11.83
CA PHE A 69 -4.82 5.66 12.36
C PHE A 69 -5.17 5.70 13.85
N PRO A 70 -6.31 5.15 14.25
CA PRO A 70 -6.61 4.95 15.66
C PRO A 70 -5.64 3.95 16.29
N GLN A 71 -5.36 4.12 17.58
CA GLN A 71 -4.47 3.23 18.35
C GLN A 71 -5.02 1.80 18.56
N ASP A 72 -6.23 1.53 18.05
CA ASP A 72 -7.00 0.31 18.29
C ASP A 72 -6.79 -0.80 17.24
N ASN A 73 -5.68 -0.75 16.49
CA ASN A 73 -5.33 -1.73 15.43
C ASN A 73 -6.39 -1.90 14.33
N SER A 74 -7.18 -0.87 14.05
CA SER A 74 -8.23 -0.90 13.04
C SER A 74 -7.74 -0.61 11.61
N LEU A 75 -6.43 -0.70 11.36
CA LEU A 75 -5.85 -0.68 10.01
C LEU A 75 -5.86 -2.08 9.42
N VAL A 76 -6.48 -2.22 8.26
CA VAL A 76 -6.49 -3.45 7.47
C VAL A 76 -5.74 -3.24 6.17
N ILE A 77 -4.86 -4.16 5.82
CA ILE A 77 -4.14 -4.21 4.54
C ILE A 77 -4.64 -5.42 3.76
N ILE A 78 -5.19 -5.18 2.58
CA ILE A 78 -5.62 -6.23 1.65
C ILE A 78 -4.50 -6.46 0.64
N SER A 79 -3.94 -7.62 0.65
CA SER A 79 -2.78 -8.21 -0.03
C SER A 79 -1.57 -8.35 0.88
N ALA A 80 -0.99 -9.55 0.89
CA ALA A 80 0.33 -9.86 1.46
C ALA A 80 1.41 -10.00 0.36
N GLY A 81 1.21 -9.32 -0.78
CA GLY A 81 2.21 -9.18 -1.83
C GLY A 81 3.26 -8.12 -1.52
N GLY A 82 4.12 -7.81 -2.50
CA GLY A 82 5.24 -6.88 -2.31
C GLY A 82 4.86 -5.49 -1.81
N LEU A 83 3.73 -4.92 -2.26
CA LEU A 83 3.20 -3.64 -1.76
C LEU A 83 2.62 -3.78 -0.35
N GLY A 84 1.79 -4.80 -0.11
CA GLY A 84 1.15 -5.00 1.18
C GLY A 84 2.14 -5.30 2.31
N LEU A 85 3.13 -6.17 2.07
CA LEU A 85 4.18 -6.45 3.05
C LEU A 85 5.07 -5.23 3.33
N LEU A 86 5.32 -4.39 2.32
CA LEU A 86 6.05 -3.16 2.53
C LEU A 86 5.22 -2.13 3.30
N ALA A 87 3.91 -2.03 3.01
CA ALA A 87 2.99 -1.20 3.78
C ALA A 87 2.90 -1.66 5.24
N LEU A 88 2.85 -2.97 5.51
CA LEU A 88 2.93 -3.53 6.85
C LEU A 88 4.18 -3.04 7.60
N LYS A 89 5.35 -3.16 6.98
CA LYS A 89 6.62 -2.70 7.58
C LYS A 89 6.62 -1.19 7.84
N ILE A 90 6.11 -0.39 6.91
CA ILE A 90 6.00 1.06 7.07
C ILE A 90 5.02 1.40 8.20
N ALA A 91 3.88 0.73 8.29
CA ALA A 91 2.90 0.93 9.34
C ALA A 91 3.51 0.70 10.73
N ILE A 92 4.27 -0.38 10.89
CA ILE A 92 4.96 -0.70 12.15
C ILE A 92 6.05 0.34 12.44
N ALA A 93 6.96 0.58 11.49
CA ALA A 93 8.14 1.40 11.72
C ALA A 93 7.84 2.89 11.91
N LYS A 94 6.88 3.42 11.14
CA LYS A 94 6.56 4.86 11.14
C LYS A 94 5.45 5.23 12.11
N TYR A 95 4.41 4.39 12.18
CA TYR A 95 3.18 4.71 12.92
C TYR A 95 3.02 3.91 14.22
N GLY A 96 3.88 2.89 14.45
CA GLY A 96 3.79 2.02 15.63
C GLY A 96 2.55 1.13 15.63
N ILE A 97 1.98 0.85 14.46
CA ILE A 97 0.73 0.10 14.29
C ILE A 97 1.01 -1.25 13.67
N ASN A 98 0.39 -2.29 14.22
CA ASN A 98 0.43 -3.65 13.70
C ASN A 98 -0.88 -3.96 12.94
N PRO A 99 -0.93 -3.81 11.60
CA PRO A 99 -2.14 -4.01 10.83
C PRO A 99 -2.66 -5.45 10.87
N ILE A 100 -3.95 -5.62 10.58
CA ILE A 100 -4.51 -6.89 10.12
C ILE A 100 -4.18 -7.02 8.63
N VAL A 101 -3.66 -8.18 8.20
CA VAL A 101 -3.32 -8.44 6.80
C VAL A 101 -4.23 -9.52 6.21
N ILE A 102 -4.73 -9.28 5.01
CA ILE A 102 -5.65 -10.16 4.29
C ILE A 102 -5.03 -10.58 2.96
N ASP A 103 -5.06 -11.86 2.65
CA ASP A 103 -4.69 -12.43 1.35
C ASP A 103 -5.48 -13.72 1.12
N ILE A 104 -5.41 -14.27 -0.08
CA ILE A 104 -5.96 -15.60 -0.41
C ILE A 104 -4.92 -16.72 -0.24
N ASP A 105 -3.66 -16.37 -0.05
CA ASP A 105 -2.50 -17.26 -0.04
C ASP A 105 -1.95 -17.38 1.40
N ASP A 106 -2.06 -18.59 1.97
CA ASP A 106 -1.65 -18.86 3.34
C ASP A 106 -0.14 -18.73 3.56
N ASP A 107 0.70 -19.01 2.55
CA ASP A 107 2.15 -18.87 2.67
C ASP A 107 2.54 -17.38 2.78
N LYS A 108 1.88 -16.52 2.01
CA LYS A 108 2.07 -15.06 2.14
C LYS A 108 1.56 -14.53 3.47
N LEU A 109 0.43 -15.04 3.95
CA LEU A 109 -0.12 -14.69 5.26
C LEU A 109 0.82 -15.09 6.40
N LYS A 110 1.48 -16.24 6.30
CA LYS A 110 2.51 -16.65 7.25
C LYS A 110 3.67 -15.64 7.32
N VAL A 111 4.16 -15.20 6.15
CA VAL A 111 5.20 -14.16 6.09
C VAL A 111 4.70 -12.85 6.71
N ALA A 112 3.47 -12.43 6.43
CA ALA A 112 2.90 -11.23 7.04
C ALA A 112 2.84 -11.34 8.58
N LYS A 113 2.49 -12.52 9.09
CA LYS A 113 2.47 -12.77 10.54
C LYS A 113 3.87 -12.70 11.16
N GLU A 114 4.86 -13.29 10.52
CA GLU A 114 6.27 -13.23 10.94
C GLU A 114 6.83 -11.80 10.93
N LEU A 115 6.35 -10.98 10.00
CA LEU A 115 6.72 -9.56 9.90
C LEU A 115 5.98 -8.63 10.89
N GLY A 116 5.08 -9.17 11.72
CA GLY A 116 4.46 -8.43 12.81
C GLY A 116 3.01 -8.00 12.57
N ALA A 117 2.29 -8.59 11.61
CA ALA A 117 0.84 -8.37 11.50
C ALA A 117 0.14 -8.80 12.81
N SER A 118 -0.78 -7.98 13.31
CA SER A 118 -1.56 -8.29 14.53
C SER A 118 -2.40 -9.55 14.32
N ALA A 119 -3.04 -9.66 13.17
CA ALA A 119 -3.77 -10.83 12.72
C ALA A 119 -3.62 -11.01 11.20
N VAL A 120 -3.87 -12.23 10.73
CA VAL A 120 -3.92 -12.56 9.31
C VAL A 120 -5.23 -13.28 8.99
N ILE A 121 -5.81 -12.99 7.84
CA ILE A 121 -7.09 -13.57 7.42
C ILE A 121 -6.98 -14.04 5.97
N ASN A 122 -7.28 -15.32 5.74
CA ASN A 122 -7.47 -15.82 4.39
C ASN A 122 -8.88 -15.47 3.91
N SER A 123 -8.97 -14.62 2.88
CA SER A 123 -10.25 -14.15 2.34
C SER A 123 -10.95 -15.15 1.42
N SER A 124 -10.30 -16.27 1.07
CA SER A 124 -10.98 -17.37 0.37
C SER A 124 -11.88 -18.18 1.31
N ALA A 125 -11.66 -18.09 2.64
CA ALA A 125 -12.49 -18.78 3.62
C ALA A 125 -13.81 -18.02 3.86
N GLU A 126 -14.89 -18.79 4.07
CA GLU A 126 -16.17 -18.21 4.47
C GLU A 126 -16.04 -17.41 5.77
N GLY A 127 -16.76 -16.31 5.87
CA GLY A 127 -16.81 -15.50 7.08
C GLY A 127 -15.64 -14.54 7.27
N ALA A 128 -14.79 -14.30 6.26
CA ALA A 128 -13.68 -13.37 6.35
C ALA A 128 -14.12 -11.96 6.83
N ALA A 129 -15.21 -11.44 6.29
CA ALA A 129 -15.78 -10.15 6.72
C ALA A 129 -16.17 -10.16 8.21
N GLY A 130 -16.81 -11.23 8.69
CA GLY A 130 -17.16 -11.38 10.11
C GLY A 130 -15.96 -11.35 11.03
N LYS A 131 -14.86 -12.02 10.65
CA LYS A 131 -13.60 -12.01 11.40
C LYS A 131 -12.99 -10.61 11.46
N ILE A 132 -13.07 -9.83 10.37
CA ILE A 132 -12.60 -8.45 10.37
C ILE A 132 -13.40 -7.61 11.35
N PHE A 133 -14.73 -7.72 11.35
CA PHE A 133 -15.59 -7.03 12.30
C PHE A 133 -15.28 -7.39 13.75
N GLU A 134 -15.07 -8.67 14.03
CA GLU A 134 -14.71 -9.14 15.38
C GLU A 134 -13.38 -8.53 15.84
N LEU A 135 -12.34 -8.62 15.01
CA LEU A 135 -10.99 -8.14 15.32
C LEU A 135 -10.90 -6.61 15.42
N THR A 136 -11.77 -5.89 14.72
CA THR A 136 -11.79 -4.41 14.68
C THR A 136 -12.86 -3.78 15.57
N GLY A 137 -13.63 -4.58 16.29
CA GLY A 137 -14.67 -4.08 17.17
C GLY A 137 -15.84 -3.38 16.45
N GLY A 138 -16.19 -3.84 15.24
CA GLY A 138 -17.34 -3.32 14.49
C GLY A 138 -17.01 -2.63 13.16
N GLY A 139 -15.84 -2.88 12.62
CA GLY A 139 -15.37 -2.43 11.31
C GLY A 139 -14.03 -1.71 11.36
N ALA A 140 -13.31 -1.80 10.27
CA ALA A 140 -12.00 -1.16 10.13
C ALA A 140 -12.14 0.34 9.85
N LYS A 141 -11.40 1.17 10.55
CA LYS A 141 -11.40 2.63 10.30
C LYS A 141 -10.51 3.02 9.12
N SER A 142 -9.53 2.20 8.82
CA SER A 142 -8.64 2.42 7.68
C SER A 142 -8.39 1.10 6.97
N ILE A 143 -8.66 1.07 5.68
CA ILE A 143 -8.41 -0.09 4.81
C ILE A 143 -7.58 0.36 3.61
N VAL A 144 -6.51 -0.36 3.31
CA VAL A 144 -5.71 -0.15 2.10
C VAL A 144 -5.76 -1.42 1.27
N ASP A 145 -6.33 -1.32 0.07
CA ASP A 145 -6.45 -2.42 -0.89
C ASP A 145 -5.39 -2.27 -1.99
N PHE A 146 -4.38 -3.12 -1.95
CA PHE A 146 -3.32 -3.17 -2.96
C PHE A 146 -3.63 -4.12 -4.13
N VAL A 147 -4.76 -4.80 -4.09
CA VAL A 147 -5.22 -5.67 -5.19
C VAL A 147 -6.05 -4.86 -6.17
N GLY A 148 -7.10 -4.16 -5.70
CA GLY A 148 -8.00 -3.35 -6.52
C GLY A 148 -9.01 -4.14 -7.33
N ALA A 149 -9.13 -5.46 -7.13
CA ALA A 149 -10.15 -6.27 -7.79
C ALA A 149 -11.53 -5.97 -7.20
N GLU A 150 -12.60 -6.22 -7.99
CA GLU A 150 -13.96 -6.03 -7.53
C GLU A 150 -14.26 -6.75 -6.21
N ALA A 151 -13.78 -8.00 -6.08
CA ALA A 151 -13.97 -8.80 -4.86
C ALA A 151 -13.31 -8.16 -3.64
N THR A 152 -12.08 -7.63 -3.78
CA THR A 152 -11.32 -7.02 -2.67
C THR A 152 -11.86 -5.65 -2.31
N ALA A 153 -12.25 -4.85 -3.30
CA ALA A 153 -12.88 -3.55 -3.08
C ALA A 153 -14.23 -3.71 -2.36
N ASN A 154 -15.05 -4.69 -2.77
CA ASN A 154 -16.31 -5.01 -2.10
C ASN A 154 -16.09 -5.51 -0.67
N LEU A 155 -15.12 -6.39 -0.44
CA LEU A 155 -14.76 -6.84 0.90
C LEU A 155 -14.34 -5.64 1.78
N GLY A 156 -13.47 -4.77 1.27
CA GLY A 156 -13.03 -3.57 1.97
C GLY A 156 -14.22 -2.67 2.33
N TYR A 157 -15.09 -2.40 1.38
CA TYR A 157 -16.29 -1.58 1.63
C TYR A 157 -17.21 -2.18 2.70
N GLN A 158 -17.47 -3.49 2.62
CA GLN A 158 -18.31 -4.20 3.60
C GLN A 158 -17.71 -4.16 5.02
N CYS A 159 -16.39 -4.18 5.13
CA CYS A 159 -15.71 -4.21 6.43
C CYS A 159 -15.37 -2.82 6.98
N LEU A 160 -15.72 -1.74 6.27
CA LEU A 160 -15.41 -0.40 6.67
C LEU A 160 -16.30 0.07 7.82
N ALA A 161 -15.71 0.65 8.85
CA ALA A 161 -16.45 1.31 9.93
C ALA A 161 -17.12 2.58 9.41
N ARG A 162 -18.15 3.05 10.11
CA ARG A 162 -18.76 4.36 9.83
C ARG A 162 -17.71 5.47 9.96
N GLY A 163 -17.58 6.29 8.91
CA GLY A 163 -16.58 7.35 8.84
C GLY A 163 -15.14 6.85 8.59
N GLY A 164 -14.99 5.56 8.27
CA GLY A 164 -13.70 4.99 7.89
C GLY A 164 -13.28 5.36 6.47
N THR A 165 -12.01 5.10 6.15
CA THR A 165 -11.39 5.38 4.86
C THR A 165 -10.95 4.08 4.17
N LEU A 166 -11.38 3.88 2.93
CA LEU A 166 -10.88 2.84 2.04
C LEU A 166 -10.02 3.47 0.95
N VAL A 167 -8.76 3.06 0.86
CA VAL A 167 -7.82 3.48 -0.19
C VAL A 167 -7.58 2.31 -1.13
N VAL A 168 -8.05 2.41 -2.36
CA VAL A 168 -7.81 1.41 -3.42
C VAL A 168 -6.59 1.85 -4.23
N VAL A 169 -5.61 0.99 -4.33
CA VAL A 169 -4.29 1.24 -4.96
C VAL A 169 -4.09 0.39 -6.21
N GLY A 170 -4.59 -0.84 -6.20
CA GLY A 170 -4.48 -1.76 -7.33
C GLY A 170 -5.16 -1.20 -8.59
N LEU A 171 -4.57 -1.50 -9.75
CA LEU A 171 -5.09 -1.12 -11.07
C LEU A 171 -5.55 -2.39 -11.79
N PHE A 172 -6.80 -2.43 -12.24
CA PHE A 172 -7.38 -3.46 -13.09
C PHE A 172 -8.14 -2.84 -14.26
#